data_f182be3c9e3cd12b877e9ae082b3445e
#
_entry.id   f182be3c9e3cd12b877e9ae082b3445e
#
_cell.length_a   1.000
_cell.length_b   1.000
_cell.length_c   1.000
_cell.angle_alpha   90.00
_cell.angle_beta   90.00
_cell.angle_gamma   90.00
#
_symmetry.space_group_name_H-M   'P 1'
#
loop_
_entity.id
_entity.type
_entity.pdbx_description
1 polymer ?
#
loop_
_entity_poly.entity_id
_entity_poly.type
_entity_poly.pdbx_seq_one_letter_code
_entity_poly.pdbx_strand_id
1 'polypeptide(L)'
;MAGSPWSGRDFRLVWAGGLVNDTGDWLLRVALPVYVFTETSSGTLTAALFLIELAVSVVFGPIGGSLIDRWDLRRTLVVTNLLQAVTLLPLLAVTPSRIWPAFLVAAVQSVLTRINNPAKVALLPRLVAGDQLLAANAANAASESMSRLVGSPLGGVVVELFGLGGVVVADGISFLVVAGATWLVRTDTSRMARAETPEDTVETRGVRSSGGREVFGLIRRTPALRTLVAASTITSVAQGMFVVLYLAFVVRSLGGGGSEIGLIRGVQAVGGVLGSVAIARLATRVSGPTLFGAGLIGMGLISFVTWNAPRLSTATVLYLVLFVVVGVPAVAVSVGSLTVAQQATPASHIGRLIGTLDAASSAAMAAGSLAAGVLVDLLPLGALLNVQAAIHLTAGVFAITATRRWSARQRSQRVAQLEAPAGAHDRSPVHRG
;
A
#
# COMPACT_ATOMS: atom_id res chain seq x y z
N MET A 1 0.12 -0.80 35.28
CA MET A 1 0.87 -1.49 34.22
C MET A 1 -0.13 -1.71 33.10
N ALA A 2 0.03 -1.09 31.93
CA ALA A 2 -0.83 -1.33 30.78
C ALA A 2 -0.71 -2.81 30.40
N GLY A 3 -1.86 -3.52 30.35
CA GLY A 3 -1.87 -4.94 30.00
C GLY A 3 -1.37 -5.14 28.57
N SER A 4 -0.75 -6.28 28.26
CA SER A 4 -0.32 -6.63 26.92
C SER A 4 -1.51 -7.09 26.08
N PRO A 5 -1.68 -6.70 24.81
CA PRO A 5 -2.73 -7.22 23.93
C PRO A 5 -2.67 -8.75 23.79
N TRP A 6 -1.50 -9.35 24.02
CA TRP A 6 -1.26 -10.79 23.99
C TRP A 6 -1.91 -11.56 25.15
N SER A 7 -2.39 -10.89 26.19
CA SER A 7 -3.14 -11.55 27.29
C SER A 7 -4.53 -12.01 26.84
N GLY A 8 -5.13 -11.33 25.84
CA GLY A 8 -6.43 -11.66 25.27
C GLY A 8 -6.37 -12.90 24.37
N ARG A 9 -7.16 -13.96 24.71
CA ARG A 9 -7.28 -15.16 23.86
C ARG A 9 -7.77 -14.82 22.45
N ASP A 10 -8.79 -14.01 22.34
CA ASP A 10 -9.45 -13.70 21.09
C ASP A 10 -8.54 -12.85 20.17
N PHE A 11 -7.75 -11.93 20.73
CA PHE A 11 -6.72 -11.20 19.98
C PHE A 11 -5.67 -12.16 19.40
N ARG A 12 -5.14 -13.10 20.21
CA ARG A 12 -4.15 -14.08 19.75
C ARG A 12 -4.67 -14.96 18.62
N LEU A 13 -5.93 -15.43 18.70
CA LEU A 13 -6.56 -16.24 17.67
C LEU A 13 -6.70 -15.47 16.35
N VAL A 14 -7.23 -14.25 16.40
CA VAL A 14 -7.44 -13.42 15.21
C VAL A 14 -6.10 -13.00 14.61
N TRP A 15 -5.11 -12.66 15.45
CA TRP A 15 -3.79 -12.27 14.98
C TRP A 15 -3.05 -13.44 14.32
N ALA A 16 -3.03 -14.61 14.94
CA ALA A 16 -2.38 -15.80 14.38
C ALA A 16 -3.06 -16.27 13.09
N GLY A 17 -4.39 -16.34 13.08
CA GLY A 17 -5.16 -16.65 11.87
C GLY A 17 -4.93 -15.61 10.77
N GLY A 18 -4.87 -14.33 11.15
CA GLY A 18 -4.56 -13.24 10.25
C GLY A 18 -3.16 -13.33 9.63
N LEU A 19 -2.14 -13.68 10.43
CA LEU A 19 -0.76 -13.87 9.91
C LEU A 19 -0.71 -14.99 8.86
N VAL A 20 -1.40 -16.12 9.10
CA VAL A 20 -1.47 -17.22 8.12
C VAL A 20 -2.21 -16.77 6.87
N ASN A 21 -3.35 -16.08 7.02
CA ASN A 21 -4.12 -15.59 5.88
C ASN A 21 -3.37 -14.52 5.08
N ASP A 22 -2.77 -13.52 5.74
CA ASP A 22 -2.01 -12.48 5.07
C ASP A 22 -0.81 -13.08 4.30
N THR A 23 -0.24 -14.22 4.79
CA THR A 23 0.80 -14.97 4.09
C THR A 23 0.25 -15.65 2.82
N GLY A 24 -0.94 -16.26 2.88
CA GLY A 24 -1.65 -16.81 1.72
C GLY A 24 -2.01 -15.74 0.71
N ASP A 25 -2.53 -14.60 1.14
CA ASP A 25 -2.83 -13.46 0.28
C ASP A 25 -1.59 -12.95 -0.48
N TRP A 26 -0.42 -12.86 0.19
CA TRP A 26 0.83 -12.50 -0.47
C TRP A 26 1.33 -13.59 -1.42
N LEU A 27 1.10 -14.86 -1.10
CA LEU A 27 1.40 -15.98 -1.98
C LEU A 27 0.59 -15.86 -3.27
N LEU A 28 -0.73 -15.69 -3.20
CA LEU A 28 -1.61 -15.54 -4.36
C LEU A 28 -1.25 -14.30 -5.19
N ARG A 29 -0.97 -13.16 -4.53
CA ARG A 29 -0.56 -11.90 -5.20
C ARG A 29 0.69 -12.02 -6.04
N VAL A 30 1.59 -12.93 -5.72
CA VAL A 30 2.79 -13.21 -6.53
C VAL A 30 2.51 -14.32 -7.53
N ALA A 31 1.90 -15.42 -7.08
CA ALA A 31 1.70 -16.62 -7.90
C ALA A 31 0.82 -16.35 -9.13
N LEU A 32 -0.28 -15.60 -8.99
CA LEU A 32 -1.22 -15.41 -10.09
C LEU A 32 -0.65 -14.58 -11.24
N PRO A 33 -0.03 -13.40 -11.03
CA PRO A 33 0.66 -12.67 -12.10
C PRO A 33 1.85 -13.45 -12.70
N VAL A 34 2.61 -14.18 -11.86
CA VAL A 34 3.71 -15.02 -12.33
C VAL A 34 3.19 -16.07 -13.30
N TYR A 35 2.15 -16.82 -12.89
CA TYR A 35 1.55 -17.85 -13.74
C TYR A 35 1.04 -17.28 -15.06
N VAL A 36 0.25 -16.18 -15.01
CA VAL A 36 -0.27 -15.55 -16.22
C VAL A 36 0.88 -15.11 -17.15
N PHE A 37 1.93 -14.52 -16.61
CA PHE A 37 3.06 -14.06 -17.41
C PHE A 37 3.86 -15.22 -18.01
N THR A 38 4.15 -16.28 -17.24
CA THR A 38 4.93 -17.43 -17.71
C THR A 38 4.20 -18.25 -18.76
N GLU A 39 2.90 -18.48 -18.57
CA GLU A 39 2.10 -19.30 -19.51
C GLU A 39 1.72 -18.56 -20.80
N THR A 40 1.55 -17.23 -20.73
CA THR A 40 1.08 -16.45 -21.90
C THR A 40 2.20 -15.63 -22.55
N SER A 41 3.32 -15.42 -21.85
CA SER A 41 4.37 -14.45 -22.19
C SER A 41 3.85 -13.03 -22.47
N SER A 42 2.64 -12.70 -22.03
CA SER A 42 1.94 -11.44 -22.31
C SER A 42 1.97 -10.50 -21.13
N GLY A 43 2.66 -9.37 -21.27
CA GLY A 43 2.62 -8.28 -20.32
C GLY A 43 1.23 -7.63 -20.22
N THR A 44 0.49 -7.58 -21.33
CA THR A 44 -0.87 -7.00 -21.38
C THR A 44 -1.85 -7.82 -20.53
N LEU A 45 -1.83 -9.14 -20.62
CA LEU A 45 -2.69 -10.00 -19.79
C LEU A 45 -2.30 -9.90 -18.31
N THR A 46 -1.00 -9.83 -18.02
CA THR A 46 -0.53 -9.62 -16.63
C THR A 46 -1.00 -8.27 -16.09
N ALA A 47 -0.90 -7.20 -16.88
CA ALA A 47 -1.38 -5.87 -16.49
C ALA A 47 -2.90 -5.84 -16.27
N ALA A 48 -3.67 -6.63 -17.05
CA ALA A 48 -5.13 -6.70 -16.90
C ALA A 48 -5.56 -7.20 -15.51
N LEU A 49 -4.79 -8.07 -14.84
CA LEU A 49 -5.07 -8.47 -13.45
C LEU A 49 -5.08 -7.25 -12.51
N PHE A 50 -4.08 -6.37 -12.61
CA PHE A 50 -3.99 -5.17 -11.78
C PHE A 50 -5.08 -4.14 -12.12
N LEU A 51 -5.47 -4.06 -13.40
CA LEU A 51 -6.57 -3.18 -13.82
C LEU A 51 -7.91 -3.65 -13.25
N ILE A 52 -8.14 -4.96 -13.16
CA ILE A 52 -9.33 -5.53 -12.53
C ILE A 52 -9.37 -5.17 -11.05
N GLU A 53 -8.27 -5.35 -10.32
CA GLU A 53 -8.18 -4.95 -8.91
C GLU A 53 -8.48 -3.47 -8.70
N LEU A 54 -7.96 -2.61 -9.60
CA LEU A 54 -8.25 -1.18 -9.55
C LEU A 54 -9.72 -0.88 -9.85
N ALA A 55 -10.29 -1.45 -10.92
CA ALA A 55 -11.67 -1.22 -11.29
C ALA A 55 -12.62 -1.60 -10.16
N VAL A 56 -12.38 -2.77 -9.54
CA VAL A 56 -13.10 -3.20 -8.35
C VAL A 56 -12.90 -2.24 -7.17
N SER A 57 -11.68 -1.76 -6.95
CA SER A 57 -11.39 -0.79 -5.89
C SER A 57 -12.19 0.50 -6.03
N VAL A 58 -12.27 1.03 -7.25
CA VAL A 58 -13.01 2.26 -7.54
C VAL A 58 -14.53 2.06 -7.39
N VAL A 59 -15.06 0.95 -7.87
CA VAL A 59 -16.50 0.69 -7.86
C VAL A 59 -16.99 0.25 -6.47
N PHE A 60 -16.29 -0.67 -5.82
CA PHE A 60 -16.73 -1.32 -4.58
C PHE A 60 -16.11 -0.70 -3.32
N GLY A 61 -15.06 0.13 -3.43
CA GLY A 61 -14.44 0.78 -2.28
C GLY A 61 -15.42 1.56 -1.39
N PRO A 62 -16.27 2.44 -1.96
CA PRO A 62 -17.27 3.18 -1.18
C PRO A 62 -18.37 2.29 -0.60
N ILE A 63 -18.67 1.16 -1.24
CA ILE A 63 -19.76 0.25 -0.87
C ILE A 63 -19.34 -0.65 0.31
N GLY A 64 -18.09 -1.13 0.31
CA GLY A 64 -17.56 -2.03 1.35
C GLY A 64 -17.72 -1.49 2.76
N GLY A 65 -17.41 -0.20 2.99
CA GLY A 65 -17.55 0.44 4.28
C GLY A 65 -19.00 0.52 4.77
N SER A 66 -19.95 0.84 3.88
CA SER A 66 -21.36 1.00 4.24
C SER A 66 -22.10 -0.31 4.53
N LEU A 67 -21.63 -1.44 3.98
CA LEU A 67 -22.20 -2.77 4.26
C LEU A 67 -21.85 -3.24 5.68
N ILE A 68 -20.66 -2.92 6.15
CA ILE A 68 -20.13 -3.40 7.45
C ILE A 68 -20.85 -2.76 8.62
N ASP A 69 -21.31 -1.52 8.48
CA ASP A 69 -22.05 -0.81 9.53
C ASP A 69 -23.36 -1.52 9.94
N ARG A 70 -23.86 -2.43 9.10
CA ARG A 70 -25.14 -3.13 9.30
C ARG A 70 -24.99 -4.60 9.67
N TRP A 71 -23.80 -5.18 9.54
CA TRP A 71 -23.57 -6.61 9.68
C TRP A 71 -22.76 -6.93 10.94
N ASP A 72 -22.97 -8.14 11.48
CA ASP A 72 -22.12 -8.67 12.54
C ASP A 72 -20.71 -8.93 11.99
N LEU A 73 -19.69 -8.29 12.59
CA LEU A 73 -18.30 -8.34 12.10
C LEU A 73 -17.75 -9.76 12.05
N ARG A 74 -18.04 -10.59 13.06
CA ARG A 74 -17.58 -11.97 13.10
C ARG A 74 -18.19 -12.79 11.97
N ARG A 75 -19.51 -12.69 11.76
CA ARG A 75 -20.19 -13.39 10.66
C ARG A 75 -19.67 -12.90 9.31
N THR A 76 -19.51 -11.62 9.14
CA THR A 76 -18.97 -11.04 7.91
C THR A 76 -17.60 -11.60 7.60
N LEU A 77 -16.66 -11.61 8.56
CA LEU A 77 -15.31 -12.13 8.37
C LEU A 77 -15.32 -13.64 8.08
N VAL A 78 -16.11 -14.42 8.79
CA VAL A 78 -16.20 -15.87 8.54
C VAL A 78 -16.75 -16.15 7.15
N VAL A 79 -17.87 -15.52 6.77
CA VAL A 79 -18.50 -15.73 5.47
C VAL A 79 -17.61 -15.26 4.33
N THR A 80 -16.99 -14.08 4.44
CA THR A 80 -16.10 -13.58 3.39
C THR A 80 -14.87 -14.47 3.21
N ASN A 81 -14.24 -14.95 4.28
CA ASN A 81 -13.10 -15.85 4.18
C ASN A 81 -13.49 -17.23 3.60
N LEU A 82 -14.65 -17.79 3.95
CA LEU A 82 -15.15 -19.02 3.33
C LEU A 82 -15.46 -18.82 1.83
N LEU A 83 -16.05 -17.69 1.47
CA LEU A 83 -16.29 -17.35 0.06
C LEU A 83 -14.96 -17.17 -0.68
N GLN A 84 -13.95 -16.53 -0.07
CA GLN A 84 -12.62 -16.39 -0.66
C GLN A 84 -11.97 -17.76 -0.91
N ALA A 85 -12.07 -18.71 0.02
CA ALA A 85 -11.58 -20.08 -0.19
C ALA A 85 -12.27 -20.75 -1.39
N VAL A 86 -13.59 -20.65 -1.49
CA VAL A 86 -14.37 -21.26 -2.59
C VAL A 86 -14.04 -20.59 -3.94
N THR A 87 -13.86 -19.27 -3.95
CA THR A 87 -13.56 -18.52 -5.18
C THR A 87 -12.17 -18.80 -5.77
N LEU A 88 -11.29 -19.52 -5.07
CA LEU A 88 -10.03 -20.01 -5.65
C LEU A 88 -10.22 -21.23 -6.56
N LEU A 89 -11.29 -22.01 -6.39
CA LEU A 89 -11.49 -23.26 -7.12
C LEU A 89 -11.45 -23.12 -8.66
N PRO A 90 -11.97 -22.04 -9.29
CA PRO A 90 -11.85 -21.85 -10.74
C PRO A 90 -10.40 -21.78 -11.24
N LEU A 91 -9.41 -21.49 -10.39
CA LEU A 91 -8.00 -21.52 -10.77
C LEU A 91 -7.54 -22.94 -11.20
N LEU A 92 -8.20 -23.98 -10.72
CA LEU A 92 -7.94 -25.38 -11.13
C LEU A 92 -8.31 -25.65 -12.59
N ALA A 93 -9.18 -24.81 -13.18
CA ALA A 93 -9.61 -24.92 -14.57
C ALA A 93 -8.80 -24.00 -15.52
N VAL A 94 -7.82 -23.26 -14.99
CA VAL A 94 -6.96 -22.39 -15.81
C VAL A 94 -5.97 -23.23 -16.61
N THR A 95 -5.89 -22.94 -17.91
CA THR A 95 -4.90 -23.49 -18.84
C THR A 95 -4.36 -22.36 -19.72
N PRO A 96 -3.24 -22.53 -20.45
CA PRO A 96 -2.73 -21.51 -21.36
C PRO A 96 -3.76 -21.03 -22.40
N SER A 97 -4.69 -21.92 -22.84
CA SER A 97 -5.79 -21.57 -23.75
C SER A 97 -7.03 -21.04 -23.07
N ARG A 98 -7.16 -21.18 -21.75
CA ARG A 98 -8.31 -20.77 -20.95
C ARG A 98 -7.86 -20.01 -19.72
N ILE A 99 -7.36 -18.78 -19.91
CA ILE A 99 -6.82 -17.93 -18.84
C ILE A 99 -7.91 -17.12 -18.11
N TRP A 100 -9.12 -16.97 -18.70
CA TRP A 100 -10.17 -16.11 -18.15
C TRP A 100 -10.60 -16.41 -16.70
N PRO A 101 -10.53 -17.68 -16.18
CA PRO A 101 -10.90 -17.92 -14.79
C PRO A 101 -9.95 -17.23 -13.80
N ALA A 102 -8.68 -16.98 -14.18
CA ALA A 102 -7.75 -16.20 -13.36
C ALA A 102 -8.22 -14.76 -13.15
N PHE A 103 -8.75 -14.14 -14.19
CA PHE A 103 -9.32 -12.78 -14.11
C PHE A 103 -10.62 -12.76 -13.29
N LEU A 104 -11.49 -13.77 -13.43
CA LEU A 104 -12.68 -13.91 -12.62
C LEU A 104 -12.33 -14.01 -11.13
N VAL A 105 -11.36 -14.87 -10.79
CA VAL A 105 -10.88 -15.03 -9.41
C VAL A 105 -10.31 -13.72 -8.88
N ALA A 106 -9.44 -13.04 -9.64
CA ALA A 106 -8.89 -11.74 -9.25
C ALA A 106 -10.00 -10.71 -8.96
N ALA A 107 -11.03 -10.64 -9.81
CA ALA A 107 -12.17 -9.74 -9.63
C ALA A 107 -12.94 -10.04 -8.34
N VAL A 108 -13.35 -11.31 -8.16
CA VAL A 108 -14.17 -11.72 -7.00
C VAL A 108 -13.37 -11.61 -5.69
N GLN A 109 -12.10 -12.04 -5.68
CA GLN A 109 -11.20 -11.87 -4.53
C GLN A 109 -11.06 -10.39 -4.16
N SER A 110 -10.89 -9.50 -5.14
CA SER A 110 -10.80 -8.07 -4.89
C SER A 110 -12.09 -7.51 -4.26
N VAL A 111 -13.28 -7.92 -4.73
CA VAL A 111 -14.57 -7.52 -4.12
C VAL A 111 -14.66 -7.98 -2.67
N LEU A 112 -14.38 -9.26 -2.41
CA LEU A 112 -14.45 -9.84 -1.07
C LEU A 112 -13.46 -9.16 -0.11
N THR A 113 -12.26 -8.85 -0.57
CA THR A 113 -11.25 -8.12 0.20
C THR A 113 -11.71 -6.72 0.59
N ARG A 114 -12.50 -6.02 -0.27
CA ARG A 114 -13.08 -4.70 0.06
C ARG A 114 -14.14 -4.76 1.16
N ILE A 115 -14.72 -5.92 1.42
CA ILE A 115 -15.63 -6.15 2.54
C ILE A 115 -14.84 -6.65 3.77
N ASN A 116 -13.89 -7.56 3.57
CA ASN A 116 -13.13 -8.19 4.65
C ASN A 116 -12.23 -7.19 5.41
N ASN A 117 -11.44 -6.37 4.70
CA ASN A 117 -10.46 -5.49 5.32
C ASN A 117 -11.07 -4.48 6.30
N PRO A 118 -12.12 -3.71 5.98
CA PRO A 118 -12.74 -2.81 6.94
C PRO A 118 -13.36 -3.55 8.14
N ALA A 119 -13.89 -4.76 7.94
CA ALA A 119 -14.42 -5.59 9.03
C ALA A 119 -13.29 -6.04 9.98
N LYS A 120 -12.12 -6.43 9.44
CA LYS A 120 -10.91 -6.76 10.22
C LYS A 120 -10.44 -5.56 11.06
N VAL A 121 -10.40 -4.36 10.47
CA VAL A 121 -10.03 -3.12 11.16
C VAL A 121 -11.04 -2.77 12.25
N ALA A 122 -12.35 -2.90 11.99
CA ALA A 122 -13.40 -2.60 12.96
C ALA A 122 -13.48 -3.62 14.11
N LEU A 123 -13.01 -4.85 13.91
CA LEU A 123 -12.98 -5.89 14.95
C LEU A 123 -11.88 -5.61 15.98
N LEU A 124 -10.72 -5.10 15.59
CA LEU A 124 -9.54 -4.95 16.45
C LEU A 124 -9.81 -4.18 17.76
N PRO A 125 -10.49 -2.99 17.76
CA PRO A 125 -10.77 -2.24 18.99
C PRO A 125 -11.72 -2.98 19.96
N ARG A 126 -12.36 -4.05 19.53
CA ARG A 126 -13.25 -4.88 20.38
C ARG A 126 -12.54 -6.03 21.06
N LEU A 127 -11.37 -6.40 20.52
CA LEU A 127 -10.57 -7.51 21.04
C LEU A 127 -9.58 -7.07 22.11
N VAL A 128 -9.27 -5.77 22.18
CA VAL A 128 -8.25 -5.22 23.08
C VAL A 128 -8.78 -4.00 23.83
N ALA A 129 -8.23 -3.70 25.00
CA ALA A 129 -8.54 -2.47 25.72
C ALA A 129 -7.98 -1.23 24.99
N GLY A 130 -8.56 -0.07 25.19
CA GLY A 130 -8.20 1.16 24.47
C GLY A 130 -6.71 1.55 24.57
N ASP A 131 -6.11 1.34 25.74
CA ASP A 131 -4.68 1.57 26.01
C ASP A 131 -3.76 0.57 25.29
N GLN A 132 -4.28 -0.58 24.85
CA GLN A 132 -3.56 -1.63 24.12
C GLN A 132 -3.69 -1.51 22.60
N LEU A 133 -4.57 -0.65 22.08
CA LEU A 133 -4.90 -0.56 20.66
C LEU A 133 -3.68 -0.19 19.80
N LEU A 134 -2.82 0.70 20.29
CA LEU A 134 -1.58 1.08 19.60
C LEU A 134 -0.65 -0.14 19.44
N ALA A 135 -0.47 -0.93 20.50
CA ALA A 135 0.36 -2.14 20.47
C ALA A 135 -0.25 -3.23 19.56
N ALA A 136 -1.57 -3.37 19.54
CA ALA A 136 -2.27 -4.30 18.67
C ALA A 136 -2.15 -3.90 17.18
N ASN A 137 -2.26 -2.60 16.86
CA ASN A 137 -2.02 -2.10 15.50
C ASN A 137 -0.56 -2.31 15.06
N ALA A 138 0.40 -2.09 15.96
CA ALA A 138 1.82 -2.36 15.68
C ALA A 138 2.07 -3.85 15.42
N ALA A 139 1.42 -4.75 16.19
CA ALA A 139 1.50 -6.18 15.96
C ALA A 139 0.92 -6.60 14.60
N ASN A 140 -0.20 -5.98 14.16
CA ASN A 140 -0.77 -6.22 12.83
C ASN A 140 0.15 -5.72 11.70
N ALA A 141 0.77 -4.55 11.84
CA ALA A 141 1.74 -4.03 10.87
C ALA A 141 2.98 -4.93 10.75
N ALA A 142 3.45 -5.47 11.89
CA ALA A 142 4.53 -6.45 11.90
C ALA A 142 4.12 -7.76 11.20
N SER A 143 2.88 -8.25 11.47
CA SER A 143 2.30 -9.42 10.81
C SER A 143 2.28 -9.24 9.29
N GLU A 144 1.78 -8.12 8.78
CA GLU A 144 1.74 -7.82 7.35
C GLU A 144 3.14 -7.83 6.71
N SER A 145 4.13 -7.26 7.39
CA SER A 145 5.51 -7.25 6.93
C SER A 145 6.12 -8.66 6.88
N MET A 146 5.86 -9.48 7.91
CA MET A 146 6.29 -10.88 7.97
C MET A 146 5.60 -11.72 6.90
N SER A 147 4.29 -11.54 6.74
CA SER A 147 3.51 -12.24 5.71
C SER A 147 4.01 -11.94 4.31
N ARG A 148 4.37 -10.69 4.02
CA ARG A 148 4.98 -10.32 2.75
C ARG A 148 6.37 -10.96 2.55
N LEU A 149 7.20 -10.95 3.60
CA LEU A 149 8.55 -11.52 3.55
C LEU A 149 8.52 -13.03 3.27
N VAL A 150 7.55 -13.74 3.83
CA VAL A 150 7.41 -15.20 3.70
C VAL A 150 6.52 -15.56 2.51
N GLY A 151 5.37 -14.92 2.36
CA GLY A 151 4.36 -15.25 1.35
C GLY A 151 4.81 -14.97 -0.07
N SER A 152 5.57 -13.88 -0.30
CA SER A 152 6.05 -13.56 -1.65
C SER A 152 7.00 -14.63 -2.23
N PRO A 153 8.05 -15.09 -1.51
CA PRO A 153 8.88 -16.21 -1.98
C PRO A 153 8.09 -17.51 -2.11
N LEU A 154 7.23 -17.81 -1.13
CA LEU A 154 6.39 -19.01 -1.18
C LEU A 154 5.48 -19.02 -2.41
N GLY A 155 4.92 -17.86 -2.79
CA GLY A 155 4.08 -17.72 -3.98
C GLY A 155 4.83 -18.11 -5.27
N GLY A 156 6.07 -17.64 -5.42
CA GLY A 156 6.93 -18.03 -6.54
C GLY A 156 7.24 -19.52 -6.56
N VAL A 157 7.69 -20.06 -5.41
CA VAL A 157 8.04 -21.48 -5.28
C VAL A 157 6.83 -22.40 -5.48
N VAL A 158 5.71 -22.08 -4.85
CA VAL A 158 4.50 -22.91 -4.94
C VAL A 158 3.96 -22.95 -6.37
N VAL A 159 3.91 -21.81 -7.07
CA VAL A 159 3.41 -21.80 -8.45
C VAL A 159 4.37 -22.52 -9.40
N GLU A 160 5.66 -22.44 -9.17
CA GLU A 160 6.69 -23.10 -10.00
C GLU A 160 6.68 -24.63 -9.83
N LEU A 161 6.56 -25.12 -8.58
CA LEU A 161 6.64 -26.55 -8.29
C LEU A 161 5.28 -27.27 -8.43
N PHE A 162 4.18 -26.61 -8.08
CA PHE A 162 2.84 -27.21 -7.95
C PHE A 162 1.78 -26.53 -8.82
N GLY A 163 2.16 -25.53 -9.62
CA GLY A 163 1.23 -24.75 -10.44
C GLY A 163 0.16 -24.04 -9.62
N LEU A 164 -0.94 -23.64 -10.27
CA LEU A 164 -2.08 -23.02 -9.58
C LEU A 164 -2.80 -23.96 -8.61
N GLY A 165 -2.71 -25.28 -8.80
CA GLY A 165 -3.28 -26.26 -7.86
C GLY A 165 -2.67 -26.13 -6.46
N GLY A 166 -1.34 -25.99 -6.38
CA GLY A 166 -0.64 -25.73 -5.11
C GLY A 166 -1.06 -24.41 -4.45
N VAL A 167 -1.25 -23.36 -5.26
CA VAL A 167 -1.72 -22.05 -4.80
C VAL A 167 -3.12 -22.14 -4.19
N VAL A 168 -4.05 -22.83 -4.87
CA VAL A 168 -5.44 -23.04 -4.40
C VAL A 168 -5.45 -23.77 -3.06
N VAL A 169 -4.62 -24.80 -2.90
CA VAL A 169 -4.54 -25.56 -1.63
C VAL A 169 -3.93 -24.69 -0.54
N ALA A 170 -2.79 -24.06 -0.78
CA ALA A 170 -2.08 -23.28 0.23
C ALA A 170 -2.91 -22.08 0.73
N ASP A 171 -3.43 -21.28 -0.20
CA ASP A 171 -4.21 -20.08 0.12
C ASP A 171 -5.63 -20.45 0.60
N GLY A 172 -6.25 -21.47 0.02
CA GLY A 172 -7.53 -22.01 0.49
C GLY A 172 -7.47 -22.46 1.94
N ILE A 173 -6.40 -23.15 2.36
CA ILE A 173 -6.18 -23.51 3.76
C ILE A 173 -6.01 -22.25 4.61
N SER A 174 -5.32 -21.22 4.16
CA SER A 174 -5.13 -19.99 4.90
C SER A 174 -6.47 -19.29 5.21
N PHE A 175 -7.39 -19.23 4.24
CA PHE A 175 -8.74 -18.70 4.43
C PHE A 175 -9.57 -19.55 5.41
N LEU A 176 -9.46 -20.87 5.35
CA LEU A 176 -10.15 -21.76 6.31
C LEU A 176 -9.61 -21.59 7.73
N VAL A 177 -8.30 -21.42 7.89
CA VAL A 177 -7.66 -21.19 9.21
C VAL A 177 -8.15 -19.89 9.83
N VAL A 178 -8.18 -18.77 9.07
CA VAL A 178 -8.66 -17.49 9.61
C VAL A 178 -10.16 -17.49 9.84
N ALA A 179 -10.95 -18.16 9.00
CA ALA A 179 -12.38 -18.34 9.23
C ALA A 179 -12.64 -19.12 10.54
N GLY A 180 -11.92 -20.23 10.76
CA GLY A 180 -12.00 -21.01 12.00
C GLY A 180 -11.52 -20.22 13.24
N ALA A 181 -10.40 -19.50 13.13
CA ALA A 181 -9.92 -18.65 14.20
C ALA A 181 -10.94 -17.56 14.58
N THR A 182 -11.53 -16.91 13.57
CA THR A 182 -12.57 -15.89 13.77
C THR A 182 -13.86 -16.49 14.33
N TRP A 183 -14.24 -17.68 13.90
CA TRP A 183 -15.39 -18.40 14.44
C TRP A 183 -15.24 -18.71 15.95
N LEU A 184 -14.03 -18.98 16.41
CA LEU A 184 -13.71 -19.27 17.82
C LEU A 184 -13.66 -18.03 18.72
N VAL A 185 -13.76 -16.80 18.18
CA VAL A 185 -13.83 -15.56 18.94
C VAL A 185 -15.12 -15.54 19.77
N ARG A 186 -14.98 -15.26 21.07
CA ARG A 186 -16.10 -15.21 22.03
C ARG A 186 -16.58 -13.80 22.34
N THR A 187 -15.79 -12.79 21.99
CA THR A 187 -16.14 -11.39 22.19
C THR A 187 -17.42 -11.06 21.43
N ASP A 188 -18.35 -10.36 22.09
CA ASP A 188 -19.61 -9.91 21.46
C ASP A 188 -19.32 -8.86 20.38
N THR A 189 -19.56 -9.23 19.14
CA THR A 189 -19.32 -8.40 17.95
C THR A 189 -20.60 -7.74 17.41
N SER A 190 -21.76 -8.02 18.04
CA SER A 190 -23.09 -7.62 17.54
C SER A 190 -23.51 -6.18 17.89
N ARG A 191 -22.80 -5.51 18.80
CA ARG A 191 -23.25 -4.26 19.44
C ARG A 191 -22.89 -2.94 18.71
N MET A 192 -22.62 -2.90 17.42
CA MET A 192 -22.44 -1.58 16.75
C MET A 192 -23.75 -0.89 16.31
N ALA A 193 -24.85 -1.59 16.27
CA ALA A 193 -26.11 -1.01 15.78
C ALA A 193 -26.84 -0.07 16.78
N ARG A 194 -26.29 0.17 17.98
CA ARG A 194 -27.12 0.83 19.04
C ARG A 194 -26.44 1.88 19.92
N ALA A 195 -25.21 2.30 19.61
CA ALA A 195 -24.46 3.24 20.47
C ALA A 195 -24.12 4.60 19.82
N GLU A 196 -24.72 4.93 18.70
CA GLU A 196 -24.66 6.29 18.17
C GLU A 196 -26.00 6.97 18.42
N THR A 197 -25.99 7.99 19.28
CA THR A 197 -27.11 8.89 19.59
C THR A 197 -27.56 9.62 18.32
N PRO A 198 -28.87 9.94 18.18
CA PRO A 198 -29.43 10.56 16.97
C PRO A 198 -28.86 11.94 16.59
N GLU A 199 -28.02 12.54 17.42
CA GLU A 199 -27.48 13.89 17.19
C GLU A 199 -26.34 13.93 16.15
N ASP A 200 -25.56 12.84 15.96
CA ASP A 200 -24.43 12.83 15.02
C ASP A 200 -24.84 12.58 13.54
N THR A 201 -26.10 12.23 13.28
CA THR A 201 -26.55 11.85 11.93
C THR A 201 -26.96 13.03 11.05
N VAL A 202 -27.12 14.23 11.60
CA VAL A 202 -27.54 15.41 10.81
C VAL A 202 -26.34 16.12 10.17
N GLU A 203 -25.18 16.14 10.82
CA GLU A 203 -23.98 16.78 10.26
C GLU A 203 -23.29 15.97 9.16
N THR A 204 -23.41 14.61 9.16
CA THR A 204 -22.68 13.74 8.22
C THR A 204 -23.29 13.73 6.81
N ARG A 205 -24.55 14.08 6.62
CA ARG A 205 -25.18 14.09 5.28
C ARG A 205 -24.89 15.36 4.46
N GLY A 206 -24.66 16.49 5.10
CA GLY A 206 -24.28 17.75 4.43
C GLY A 206 -22.80 17.83 4.05
N VAL A 207 -21.92 17.08 4.76
CA VAL A 207 -20.46 17.15 4.65
C VAL A 207 -19.90 16.31 3.48
N ARG A 208 -20.70 15.38 2.94
CA ARG A 208 -20.21 14.47 1.86
C ARG A 208 -19.97 15.14 0.50
N SER A 209 -20.62 16.26 0.19
CA SER A 209 -20.43 16.90 -1.13
C SER A 209 -19.47 18.10 -1.14
N SER A 210 -19.22 18.76 0.02
CA SER A 210 -18.29 19.90 0.14
C SER A 210 -16.84 19.48 0.42
N GLY A 211 -16.63 18.37 1.10
CA GLY A 211 -15.34 17.96 1.63
C GLY A 211 -14.25 17.66 0.56
N GLY A 212 -14.64 17.22 -0.62
CA GLY A 212 -13.68 17.00 -1.72
C GLY A 212 -13.17 18.33 -2.32
N ARG A 213 -14.05 19.32 -2.42
CA ARG A 213 -13.68 20.68 -2.91
C ARG A 213 -12.76 21.39 -1.93
N GLU A 214 -12.95 21.22 -0.64
CA GLU A 214 -12.10 21.80 0.41
C GLU A 214 -10.69 21.23 0.37
N VAL A 215 -10.53 19.90 0.30
CA VAL A 215 -9.21 19.24 0.17
C VAL A 215 -8.53 19.64 -1.14
N PHE A 216 -9.25 19.69 -2.24
CA PHE A 216 -8.70 20.16 -3.52
C PHE A 216 -8.26 21.63 -3.44
N GLY A 217 -9.04 22.48 -2.79
CA GLY A 217 -8.68 23.87 -2.48
C GLY A 217 -7.41 23.96 -1.63
N LEU A 218 -7.29 23.12 -0.59
CA LEU A 218 -6.11 23.04 0.27
C LEU A 218 -4.86 22.62 -0.52
N ILE A 219 -4.98 21.58 -1.33
CA ILE A 219 -3.87 21.12 -2.21
C ILE A 219 -3.42 22.26 -3.13
N ARG A 220 -4.36 22.97 -3.77
CA ARG A 220 -4.02 24.08 -4.68
C ARG A 220 -3.33 25.23 -3.97
N ARG A 221 -3.70 25.55 -2.72
CA ARG A 221 -3.16 26.68 -1.95
C ARG A 221 -1.84 26.34 -1.25
N THR A 222 -1.58 25.07 -0.96
CA THR A 222 -0.39 24.63 -0.20
C THR A 222 0.67 24.06 -1.14
N PRO A 223 1.79 24.76 -1.39
CA PRO A 223 2.83 24.30 -2.33
C PRO A 223 3.41 22.94 -1.96
N ALA A 224 3.58 22.64 -0.67
CA ALA A 224 4.07 21.35 -0.20
C ALA A 224 3.13 20.20 -0.58
N LEU A 225 1.80 20.40 -0.44
CA LEU A 225 0.81 19.39 -0.83
C LEU A 225 0.74 19.21 -2.35
N ARG A 226 0.85 20.28 -3.13
CA ARG A 226 0.94 20.17 -4.60
C ARG A 226 2.14 19.35 -5.02
N THR A 227 3.30 19.61 -4.42
CA THR A 227 4.53 18.85 -4.70
C THR A 227 4.37 17.40 -4.29
N LEU A 228 3.80 17.13 -3.11
CA LEU A 228 3.55 15.79 -2.63
C LEU A 228 2.62 15.02 -3.58
N VAL A 229 1.46 15.59 -3.91
CA VAL A 229 0.48 14.96 -4.80
C VAL A 229 1.07 14.69 -6.17
N ALA A 230 1.72 15.69 -6.78
CA ALA A 230 2.33 15.55 -8.10
C ALA A 230 3.43 14.49 -8.12
N ALA A 231 4.38 14.55 -7.17
CA ALA A 231 5.48 13.59 -7.11
C ALA A 231 4.96 12.17 -6.81
N SER A 232 4.02 12.02 -5.87
CA SER A 232 3.42 10.70 -5.56
C SER A 232 2.66 10.13 -6.76
N THR A 233 1.87 10.93 -7.46
CA THR A 233 1.14 10.48 -8.65
C THR A 233 2.10 10.06 -9.77
N ILE A 234 3.14 10.85 -10.04
CA ILE A 234 4.15 10.53 -11.07
C ILE A 234 4.91 9.25 -10.70
N THR A 235 5.33 9.09 -9.45
CA THR A 235 6.04 7.88 -9.00
C THR A 235 5.14 6.66 -8.93
N SER A 236 3.83 6.83 -8.73
CA SER A 236 2.87 5.73 -8.82
C SER A 236 2.75 5.16 -10.24
N VAL A 237 2.93 5.97 -11.29
CA VAL A 237 3.08 5.46 -12.67
C VAL A 237 4.30 4.55 -12.76
N ALA A 238 5.46 4.99 -12.27
CA ALA A 238 6.68 4.17 -12.26
C ALA A 238 6.52 2.89 -11.43
N GLN A 239 5.78 2.96 -10.32
CA GLN A 239 5.47 1.79 -9.50
C GLN A 239 4.56 0.80 -10.25
N GLY A 240 3.58 1.28 -11.00
CA GLY A 240 2.74 0.45 -11.88
C GLY A 240 3.57 -0.21 -12.99
N MET A 241 4.44 0.55 -13.66
CA MET A 241 5.39 -0.01 -14.64
C MET A 241 6.25 -1.11 -14.02
N PHE A 242 6.78 -0.87 -12.82
CA PHE A 242 7.62 -1.82 -12.10
C PHE A 242 6.95 -3.18 -11.92
N VAL A 243 5.66 -3.22 -11.60
CA VAL A 243 4.94 -4.47 -11.33
C VAL A 243 5.00 -5.43 -12.53
N VAL A 244 4.85 -4.91 -13.74
CA VAL A 244 4.89 -5.70 -14.98
C VAL A 244 6.32 -5.93 -15.46
N LEU A 245 7.12 -4.84 -15.54
CA LEU A 245 8.48 -4.90 -16.08
C LEU A 245 9.43 -5.75 -15.23
N TYR A 246 9.19 -5.83 -13.92
CA TYR A 246 9.96 -6.65 -13.01
C TYR A 246 9.84 -8.15 -13.35
N LEU A 247 8.63 -8.63 -13.64
CA LEU A 247 8.43 -10.03 -14.05
C LEU A 247 9.17 -10.31 -15.35
N ALA A 248 8.98 -9.44 -16.35
CA ALA A 248 9.68 -9.55 -17.62
C ALA A 248 11.21 -9.51 -17.43
N PHE A 249 11.71 -8.67 -16.52
CA PHE A 249 13.14 -8.56 -16.22
C PHE A 249 13.72 -9.85 -15.64
N VAL A 250 13.06 -10.44 -14.63
CA VAL A 250 13.56 -11.68 -14.02
C VAL A 250 13.54 -12.82 -15.04
N VAL A 251 12.46 -12.97 -15.81
CA VAL A 251 12.32 -14.06 -16.78
C VAL A 251 13.25 -13.84 -18.00
N ARG A 252 13.18 -12.67 -18.64
CA ARG A 252 13.86 -12.42 -19.94
C ARG A 252 15.34 -12.03 -19.78
N SER A 253 15.71 -11.32 -18.68
CA SER A 253 17.09 -10.82 -18.51
C SER A 253 17.93 -11.66 -17.56
N LEU A 254 17.33 -12.31 -16.55
CA LEU A 254 18.04 -13.12 -15.58
C LEU A 254 17.89 -14.63 -15.87
N GLY A 255 16.92 -15.04 -16.71
CA GLY A 255 16.59 -16.45 -16.94
C GLY A 255 15.98 -17.14 -15.71
N GLY A 256 15.44 -16.33 -14.76
CA GLY A 256 14.86 -16.84 -13.52
C GLY A 256 13.40 -17.29 -13.69
N GLY A 257 12.94 -18.11 -12.76
CA GLY A 257 11.58 -18.62 -12.68
C GLY A 257 10.76 -17.94 -11.57
N GLY A 258 9.66 -18.59 -11.18
CA GLY A 258 8.75 -18.10 -10.15
C GLY A 258 9.42 -17.95 -8.79
N SER A 259 10.31 -18.87 -8.41
CA SER A 259 11.06 -18.84 -7.15
C SER A 259 11.96 -17.61 -7.06
N GLU A 260 12.70 -17.26 -8.12
CA GLU A 260 13.54 -16.06 -8.16
C GLU A 260 12.69 -14.80 -8.12
N ILE A 261 11.57 -14.74 -8.84
CA ILE A 261 10.64 -13.60 -8.80
C ILE A 261 10.15 -13.38 -7.36
N GLY A 262 9.66 -14.43 -6.69
CA GLY A 262 9.17 -14.35 -5.34
C GLY A 262 10.26 -13.96 -4.33
N LEU A 263 11.42 -14.61 -4.41
CA LEU A 263 12.54 -14.40 -3.49
C LEU A 263 13.11 -12.98 -3.60
N ILE A 264 13.43 -12.51 -4.80
CA ILE A 264 13.96 -11.17 -5.04
C ILE A 264 12.95 -10.11 -4.58
N ARG A 265 11.66 -10.34 -4.81
CA ARG A 265 10.61 -9.43 -4.35
C ARG A 265 10.45 -9.42 -2.84
N GLY A 266 10.48 -10.61 -2.21
CA GLY A 266 10.30 -10.77 -0.78
C GLY A 266 11.45 -10.16 0.04
N VAL A 267 12.70 -10.34 -0.41
CA VAL A 267 13.88 -9.85 0.32
C VAL A 267 13.92 -8.32 0.45
N GLN A 268 13.19 -7.59 -0.38
CA GLN A 268 13.02 -6.13 -0.24
C GLN A 268 12.47 -5.73 1.13
N ALA A 269 11.66 -6.60 1.77
CA ALA A 269 11.13 -6.35 3.10
C ALA A 269 12.24 -6.25 4.17
N VAL A 270 13.33 -7.00 4.03
CA VAL A 270 14.51 -6.90 4.92
C VAL A 270 15.09 -5.49 4.85
N GLY A 271 15.26 -4.97 3.63
CA GLY A 271 15.69 -3.58 3.41
C GLY A 271 14.74 -2.56 4.01
N GLY A 272 13.42 -2.83 3.95
CA GLY A 272 12.40 -2.01 4.60
C GLY A 272 12.57 -1.93 6.12
N VAL A 273 12.83 -3.07 6.78
CA VAL A 273 13.10 -3.11 8.24
C VAL A 273 14.38 -2.34 8.58
N LEU A 274 15.48 -2.61 7.86
CA LEU A 274 16.75 -1.90 8.06
C LEU A 274 16.58 -0.40 7.82
N GLY A 275 15.86 -0.01 6.79
CA GLY A 275 15.54 1.37 6.48
C GLY A 275 14.72 2.06 7.58
N SER A 276 13.74 1.37 8.15
CA SER A 276 12.93 1.90 9.25
C SER A 276 13.79 2.21 10.48
N VAL A 277 14.70 1.31 10.85
CA VAL A 277 15.65 1.53 11.96
C VAL A 277 16.60 2.69 11.66
N ALA A 278 17.14 2.76 10.44
CA ALA A 278 18.03 3.84 10.03
C ALA A 278 17.31 5.21 10.08
N ILE A 279 16.08 5.28 9.54
CA ILE A 279 15.27 6.50 9.53
C ILE A 279 14.90 6.93 10.95
N ALA A 280 14.54 5.99 11.84
CA ALA A 280 14.25 6.31 13.24
C ALA A 280 15.44 6.99 13.94
N ARG A 281 16.67 6.55 13.66
CA ARG A 281 17.90 7.17 14.18
C ARG A 281 18.20 8.56 13.58
N LEU A 282 17.77 8.80 12.34
CA LEU A 282 17.96 10.06 11.63
C LEU A 282 16.79 11.04 11.79
N ALA A 283 15.66 10.61 12.40
CA ALA A 283 14.40 11.36 12.45
C ALA A 283 14.55 12.78 13.05
N THR A 284 15.48 12.99 13.97
CA THR A 284 15.77 14.31 14.57
C THR A 284 16.61 15.22 13.67
N ARG A 285 17.25 14.67 12.63
CA ARG A 285 18.23 15.40 11.79
C ARG A 285 17.72 15.67 10.36
N VAL A 286 16.71 14.93 9.92
CA VAL A 286 16.23 15.00 8.53
C VAL A 286 14.75 15.39 8.51
N SER A 287 14.39 16.38 7.67
CA SER A 287 13.00 16.81 7.52
C SER A 287 12.20 15.84 6.62
N GLY A 288 10.88 15.73 6.85
CA GLY A 288 9.99 14.91 6.03
C GLY A 288 10.12 15.15 4.52
N PRO A 289 10.12 16.42 4.05
CA PRO A 289 10.29 16.72 2.63
C PRO A 289 11.66 16.26 2.06
N THR A 290 12.73 16.39 2.84
CA THR A 290 14.05 15.93 2.42
C THR A 290 14.10 14.41 2.34
N LEU A 291 13.50 13.73 3.32
CA LEU A 291 13.41 12.27 3.37
C LEU A 291 12.63 11.73 2.17
N PHE A 292 11.49 12.34 1.84
CA PHE A 292 10.66 12.00 0.70
C PHE A 292 11.43 12.13 -0.64
N GLY A 293 12.03 13.29 -0.88
CA GLY A 293 12.75 13.54 -2.13
C GLY A 293 14.05 12.72 -2.26
N ALA A 294 14.83 12.58 -1.17
CA ALA A 294 16.04 11.76 -1.16
C ALA A 294 15.70 10.27 -1.34
N GLY A 295 14.60 9.81 -0.75
CA GLY A 295 14.09 8.45 -0.95
C GLY A 295 13.76 8.18 -2.42
N LEU A 296 13.06 9.10 -3.10
CA LEU A 296 12.74 8.98 -4.53
C LEU A 296 14.02 8.94 -5.41
N ILE A 297 15.00 9.81 -5.11
CA ILE A 297 16.29 9.79 -5.83
C ILE A 297 17.02 8.45 -5.58
N GLY A 298 17.07 7.98 -4.32
CA GLY A 298 17.67 6.70 -3.97
C GLY A 298 17.01 5.54 -4.69
N MET A 299 15.67 5.50 -4.74
CA MET A 299 14.93 4.48 -5.51
C MET A 299 15.32 4.52 -6.99
N GLY A 300 15.34 5.70 -7.59
CA GLY A 300 15.69 5.84 -9.01
C GLY A 300 17.13 5.41 -9.31
N LEU A 301 18.11 5.80 -8.48
CA LEU A 301 19.53 5.43 -8.66
C LEU A 301 19.72 3.92 -8.52
N ILE A 302 19.16 3.31 -7.47
CA ILE A 302 19.31 1.86 -7.24
C ILE A 302 18.58 1.08 -8.34
N SER A 303 17.38 1.53 -8.76
CA SER A 303 16.68 0.93 -9.90
C SER A 303 17.52 1.01 -11.17
N PHE A 304 18.11 2.16 -11.46
CA PHE A 304 18.98 2.32 -12.64
C PHE A 304 20.17 1.34 -12.62
N VAL A 305 20.83 1.20 -11.45
CA VAL A 305 21.91 0.22 -11.26
C VAL A 305 21.37 -1.19 -11.47
N THR A 306 20.23 -1.54 -10.86
CA THR A 306 19.62 -2.86 -10.93
C THR A 306 19.30 -3.29 -12.36
N TRP A 307 18.68 -2.40 -13.13
CA TRP A 307 18.25 -2.69 -14.50
C TRP A 307 19.40 -2.82 -15.50
N ASN A 308 20.54 -2.21 -15.21
CA ASN A 308 21.73 -2.29 -16.08
C ASN A 308 22.77 -3.31 -15.57
N ALA A 309 22.60 -3.87 -14.37
CA ALA A 309 23.49 -4.86 -13.79
C ALA A 309 23.61 -6.19 -14.60
N PRO A 310 22.61 -6.64 -15.42
CA PRO A 310 22.77 -7.86 -16.23
C PRO A 310 23.91 -7.80 -17.24
N ARG A 311 24.37 -6.60 -17.60
CA ARG A 311 25.57 -6.41 -18.44
C ARG A 311 26.86 -6.83 -17.74
N LEU A 312 26.85 -6.90 -16.41
CA LEU A 312 27.99 -7.27 -15.57
C LEU A 312 27.83 -8.68 -14.99
N SER A 313 26.65 -9.01 -14.48
CA SER A 313 26.33 -10.30 -13.87
C SER A 313 24.84 -10.56 -13.82
N THR A 314 24.44 -11.80 -14.07
CA THR A 314 23.06 -12.30 -13.89
C THR A 314 22.89 -13.12 -12.61
N ALA A 315 23.90 -13.15 -11.73
CA ALA A 315 23.85 -13.92 -10.49
C ALA A 315 22.72 -13.42 -9.57
N THR A 316 21.80 -14.28 -9.18
CA THR A 316 20.62 -13.97 -8.35
C THR A 316 20.99 -13.25 -7.06
N VAL A 317 22.13 -13.63 -6.44
CA VAL A 317 22.61 -13.00 -5.19
C VAL A 317 22.83 -11.49 -5.34
N LEU A 318 23.32 -11.02 -6.49
CA LEU A 318 23.47 -9.58 -6.76
C LEU A 318 22.12 -8.86 -6.64
N TYR A 319 21.07 -9.44 -7.24
CA TYR A 319 19.73 -8.85 -7.24
C TYR A 319 19.04 -8.93 -5.87
N LEU A 320 19.31 -9.98 -5.09
CA LEU A 320 18.88 -10.04 -3.69
C LEU A 320 19.47 -8.86 -2.90
N VAL A 321 20.76 -8.59 -3.03
CA VAL A 321 21.40 -7.45 -2.37
C VAL A 321 20.83 -6.12 -2.85
N LEU A 322 20.68 -5.91 -4.15
CA LEU A 322 20.13 -4.68 -4.73
C LEU A 322 18.68 -4.43 -4.27
N PHE A 323 17.86 -5.48 -4.13
CA PHE A 323 16.49 -5.37 -3.65
C PHE A 323 16.42 -5.13 -2.13
N VAL A 324 17.35 -5.66 -1.33
CA VAL A 324 17.49 -5.23 0.07
C VAL A 324 17.82 -3.74 0.11
N VAL A 325 18.78 -3.28 -0.68
CA VAL A 325 19.24 -1.89 -0.67
C VAL A 325 18.11 -0.93 -1.10
N VAL A 326 17.30 -1.29 -2.12
CA VAL A 326 16.16 -0.46 -2.57
C VAL A 326 15.03 -0.39 -1.53
N GLY A 327 14.96 -1.34 -0.60
CA GLY A 327 13.99 -1.32 0.50
C GLY A 327 14.17 -0.11 1.42
N VAL A 328 15.41 0.34 1.63
CA VAL A 328 15.71 1.51 2.48
C VAL A 328 15.08 2.81 1.95
N PRO A 329 15.36 3.25 0.70
CA PRO A 329 14.72 4.44 0.15
C PRO A 329 13.21 4.30 -0.04
N ALA A 330 12.68 3.10 -0.23
CA ALA A 330 11.23 2.87 -0.30
C ALA A 330 10.53 3.28 1.01
N VAL A 331 11.10 2.92 2.16
CA VAL A 331 10.59 3.36 3.47
C VAL A 331 10.78 4.87 3.66
N ALA A 332 11.89 5.44 3.17
CA ALA A 332 12.11 6.89 3.23
C ALA A 332 11.02 7.66 2.46
N VAL A 333 10.61 7.16 1.29
CA VAL A 333 9.49 7.71 0.52
C VAL A 333 8.19 7.64 1.33
N SER A 334 7.86 6.48 1.89
CA SER A 334 6.62 6.26 2.65
C SER A 334 6.55 7.16 3.88
N VAL A 335 7.58 7.13 4.74
CA VAL A 335 7.63 7.94 5.97
C VAL A 335 7.67 9.43 5.64
N GLY A 336 8.47 9.82 4.65
CA GLY A 336 8.60 11.22 4.22
C GLY A 336 7.29 11.78 3.67
N SER A 337 6.59 11.03 2.82
CA SER A 337 5.31 11.45 2.23
C SER A 337 4.23 11.63 3.30
N LEU A 338 4.11 10.66 4.23
CA LEU A 338 3.16 10.74 5.34
C LEU A 338 3.46 11.94 6.25
N THR A 339 4.74 12.17 6.58
CA THR A 339 5.17 13.31 7.40
C THR A 339 4.81 14.64 6.74
N VAL A 340 5.04 14.79 5.42
CA VAL A 340 4.67 16.00 4.67
C VAL A 340 3.14 16.18 4.70
N ALA A 341 2.37 15.12 4.46
CA ALA A 341 0.92 15.17 4.51
C ALA A 341 0.42 15.64 5.88
N GLN A 342 0.95 15.07 6.97
CA GLN A 342 0.56 15.41 8.34
C GLN A 342 0.95 16.84 8.74
N GLN A 343 2.15 17.29 8.35
CA GLN A 343 2.64 18.65 8.68
C GLN A 343 1.95 19.77 7.89
N ALA A 344 1.47 19.46 6.68
CA ALA A 344 0.89 20.45 5.78
C ALA A 344 -0.65 20.47 5.78
N THR A 345 -1.29 19.60 6.60
CA THR A 345 -2.75 19.41 6.58
C THR A 345 -3.32 19.51 8.00
N PRO A 346 -4.39 20.26 8.23
CA PRO A 346 -5.13 20.24 9.48
C PRO A 346 -5.63 18.82 9.81
N ALA A 347 -5.66 18.46 11.12
CA ALA A 347 -6.05 17.13 11.57
C ALA A 347 -7.44 16.68 11.04
N SER A 348 -8.39 17.61 10.93
CA SER A 348 -9.74 17.36 10.40
C SER A 348 -9.78 17.00 8.90
N HIS A 349 -8.72 17.23 8.13
CA HIS A 349 -8.67 17.00 6.68
C HIS A 349 -7.68 15.89 6.28
N ILE A 350 -6.87 15.38 7.22
CA ILE A 350 -5.79 14.43 6.92
C ILE A 350 -6.32 13.12 6.31
N GLY A 351 -7.39 12.56 6.85
CA GLY A 351 -7.99 11.33 6.33
C GLY A 351 -8.49 11.49 4.89
N ARG A 352 -9.12 12.63 4.57
CA ARG A 352 -9.58 12.93 3.22
C ARG A 352 -8.42 13.15 2.24
N LEU A 353 -7.35 13.82 2.68
CA LEU A 353 -6.14 13.99 1.87
C LEU A 353 -5.51 12.63 1.55
N ILE A 354 -5.35 11.76 2.54
CA ILE A 354 -4.79 10.41 2.34
C ILE A 354 -5.67 9.63 1.36
N GLY A 355 -6.99 9.63 1.54
CA GLY A 355 -7.92 8.98 0.60
C GLY A 355 -7.80 9.53 -0.84
N THR A 356 -7.62 10.84 -1.00
CA THR A 356 -7.40 11.47 -2.32
C THR A 356 -6.06 11.05 -2.93
N LEU A 357 -4.99 11.01 -2.11
CA LEU A 357 -3.67 10.55 -2.53
C LEU A 357 -3.71 9.07 -2.95
N ASP A 358 -4.37 8.21 -2.17
CA ASP A 358 -4.49 6.78 -2.46
C ASP A 358 -5.27 6.54 -3.76
N ALA A 359 -6.38 7.26 -3.98
CA ALA A 359 -7.15 7.16 -5.21
C ALA A 359 -6.35 7.62 -6.43
N ALA A 360 -5.67 8.77 -6.34
CA ALA A 360 -4.83 9.30 -7.42
C ALA A 360 -3.64 8.37 -7.71
N SER A 361 -3.00 7.84 -6.67
CA SER A 361 -1.87 6.92 -6.77
C SER A 361 -2.29 5.58 -7.38
N SER A 362 -3.45 5.04 -6.98
CA SER A 362 -3.99 3.80 -7.54
C SER A 362 -4.31 3.94 -9.03
N ALA A 363 -4.96 5.05 -9.43
CA ALA A 363 -5.24 5.32 -10.83
C ALA A 363 -3.96 5.46 -11.66
N ALA A 364 -2.96 6.19 -11.13
CA ALA A 364 -1.66 6.37 -11.78
C ALA A 364 -0.89 5.04 -11.88
N MET A 365 -0.92 4.22 -10.84
CA MET A 365 -0.29 2.89 -10.83
C MET A 365 -0.90 1.97 -11.89
N ALA A 366 -2.22 1.96 -12.03
CA ALA A 366 -2.88 1.19 -13.07
C ALA A 366 -2.56 1.69 -14.48
N ALA A 367 -2.52 3.01 -14.70
CA ALA A 367 -2.11 3.57 -15.97
C ALA A 367 -0.66 3.16 -16.33
N GLY A 368 0.25 3.18 -15.33
CA GLY A 368 1.62 2.71 -15.47
C GLY A 368 1.72 1.22 -15.79
N SER A 369 0.93 0.37 -15.10
CA SER A 369 0.88 -1.07 -15.35
C SER A 369 0.37 -1.38 -16.75
N LEU A 370 -0.70 -0.70 -17.18
CA LEU A 370 -1.25 -0.86 -18.53
C LEU A 370 -0.25 -0.43 -19.60
N ALA A 371 0.34 0.76 -19.44
CA ALA A 371 1.35 1.26 -20.38
C ALA A 371 2.53 0.28 -20.47
N ALA A 372 3.07 -0.20 -19.35
CA ALA A 372 4.15 -1.17 -19.34
C ALA A 372 3.73 -2.49 -19.96
N GLY A 373 2.50 -2.97 -19.69
CA GLY A 373 1.97 -4.22 -20.24
C GLY A 373 1.90 -4.21 -21.75
N VAL A 374 1.47 -3.09 -22.35
CA VAL A 374 1.41 -2.93 -23.81
C VAL A 374 2.82 -2.71 -24.39
N LEU A 375 3.61 -1.84 -23.76
CA LEU A 375 4.91 -1.42 -24.30
C LEU A 375 6.00 -2.47 -24.17
N VAL A 376 5.92 -3.41 -23.21
CA VAL A 376 6.95 -4.43 -22.97
C VAL A 376 7.09 -5.42 -24.14
N ASP A 377 6.05 -5.55 -24.93
CA ASP A 377 6.04 -6.41 -26.13
C ASP A 377 6.41 -5.62 -27.41
N LEU A 378 6.44 -4.28 -27.35
CA LEU A 378 6.72 -3.38 -28.49
C LEU A 378 8.10 -2.72 -28.42
N LEU A 379 8.63 -2.49 -27.22
CA LEU A 379 9.86 -1.74 -27.00
C LEU A 379 10.92 -2.57 -26.26
N PRO A 380 12.21 -2.24 -26.40
CA PRO A 380 13.26 -2.90 -25.64
C PRO A 380 13.04 -2.76 -24.13
N LEU A 381 13.02 -3.90 -23.43
CA LEU A 381 12.77 -3.99 -21.98
C LEU A 381 13.69 -3.06 -21.18
N GLY A 382 15.00 -3.02 -21.53
CA GLY A 382 15.96 -2.15 -20.84
C GLY A 382 15.65 -0.66 -20.96
N ALA A 383 15.08 -0.22 -22.10
CA ALA A 383 14.64 1.17 -22.28
C ALA A 383 13.47 1.50 -21.32
N LEU A 384 12.46 0.63 -21.25
CA LEU A 384 11.30 0.83 -20.35
C LEU A 384 11.71 0.82 -18.87
N LEU A 385 12.62 -0.06 -18.48
CA LEU A 385 13.17 -0.13 -17.13
C LEU A 385 13.95 1.15 -16.77
N ASN A 386 14.74 1.68 -17.71
CA ASN A 386 15.46 2.94 -17.51
C ASN A 386 14.52 4.15 -17.45
N VAL A 387 13.44 4.16 -18.23
CA VAL A 387 12.37 5.16 -18.10
C VAL A 387 11.73 5.10 -16.72
N GLN A 388 11.40 3.93 -16.22
CA GLN A 388 10.85 3.72 -14.87
C GLN A 388 11.80 4.30 -13.79
N ALA A 389 13.10 4.04 -13.88
CA ALA A 389 14.10 4.59 -12.97
C ALA A 389 14.21 6.12 -13.09
N ALA A 390 14.19 6.66 -14.29
CA ALA A 390 14.25 8.09 -14.56
C ALA A 390 13.04 8.85 -14.00
N ILE A 391 11.85 8.26 -14.01
CA ILE A 391 10.65 8.85 -13.40
C ILE A 391 10.87 9.06 -11.89
N HIS A 392 11.43 8.09 -11.17
CA HIS A 392 11.74 8.25 -9.74
C HIS A 392 12.80 9.35 -9.51
N LEU A 393 13.87 9.39 -10.32
CA LEU A 393 14.91 10.40 -10.22
C LEU A 393 14.37 11.81 -10.44
N THR A 394 13.62 12.01 -11.52
CA THR A 394 13.04 13.31 -11.86
C THR A 394 12.02 13.79 -10.83
N ALA A 395 11.16 12.88 -10.35
CA ALA A 395 10.20 13.18 -9.27
C ALA A 395 10.92 13.55 -7.96
N GLY A 396 12.02 12.87 -7.63
CA GLY A 396 12.81 13.17 -6.44
C GLY A 396 13.52 14.53 -6.53
N VAL A 397 14.14 14.86 -7.66
CA VAL A 397 14.73 16.17 -7.91
C VAL A 397 13.67 17.26 -7.84
N PHE A 398 12.51 17.05 -8.47
CA PHE A 398 11.36 17.96 -8.38
C PHE A 398 10.92 18.16 -6.92
N ALA A 399 10.75 17.09 -6.14
CA ALA A 399 10.34 17.19 -4.75
C ALA A 399 11.34 17.98 -3.89
N ILE A 400 12.66 17.77 -4.04
CA ILE A 400 13.69 18.49 -3.28
C ILE A 400 13.72 19.97 -3.69
N THR A 401 13.70 20.27 -4.97
CA THR A 401 13.81 21.66 -5.44
C THR A 401 12.58 22.49 -5.06
N ALA A 402 11.39 21.91 -5.17
CA ALA A 402 10.14 22.58 -4.79
C ALA A 402 10.06 22.82 -3.26
N THR A 403 10.50 21.84 -2.45
CA THR A 403 10.46 21.96 -0.98
C THR A 403 11.53 22.89 -0.40
N ARG A 404 12.71 22.98 -1.01
CA ARG A 404 13.74 23.96 -0.61
C ARG A 404 13.22 25.39 -0.75
N ARG A 405 12.51 25.70 -1.83
CA ARG A 405 11.89 27.02 -2.06
C ARG A 405 10.81 27.33 -1.01
N TRP A 406 10.06 26.34 -0.57
CA TRP A 406 9.04 26.49 0.46
C TRP A 406 9.66 26.73 1.86
N SER A 407 10.66 25.95 2.25
CA SER A 407 11.37 26.09 3.52
C SER A 407 12.10 27.44 3.63
N ALA A 408 12.67 27.92 2.53
CA ALA A 408 13.29 29.25 2.48
C ALA A 408 12.26 30.38 2.73
N ARG A 409 11.09 30.29 2.09
CA ARG A 409 9.98 31.26 2.30
C ARG A 409 9.44 31.25 3.71
N GLN A 410 9.29 30.08 4.34
CA GLN A 410 8.85 29.98 5.75
C GLN A 410 9.88 30.58 6.71
N ARG A 411 11.17 30.37 6.49
CA ARG A 411 12.23 31.01 7.29
C ARG A 411 12.17 32.52 7.16
N SER A 412 12.05 33.06 5.95
CA SER A 412 11.93 34.50 5.70
C SER A 412 10.69 35.10 6.36
N GLN A 413 9.54 34.41 6.34
CA GLN A 413 8.32 34.85 7.01
C GLN A 413 8.44 34.82 8.55
N ARG A 414 9.10 33.79 9.11
CA ARG A 414 9.38 33.74 10.56
C ARG A 414 10.34 34.85 11.01
N VAL A 415 11.37 35.14 10.23
CA VAL A 415 12.30 36.23 10.52
C VAL A 415 11.55 37.56 10.46
N ALA A 416 10.76 37.79 9.43
CA ALA A 416 9.94 39.01 9.29
C ALA A 416 8.91 39.19 10.42
N GLN A 417 8.34 38.07 10.95
CA GLN A 417 7.44 38.11 12.12
C GLN A 417 8.17 38.41 13.42
N LEU A 418 9.42 37.95 13.58
CA LEU A 418 10.25 38.24 14.75
C LEU A 418 10.83 39.66 14.73
N GLU A 419 11.02 40.21 13.55
CA GLU A 419 11.51 41.58 13.33
C GLU A 419 10.39 42.64 13.33
N ALA A 420 9.12 42.22 13.24
CA ALA A 420 7.97 43.13 13.37
C ALA A 420 7.96 43.74 14.78
N PRO A 421 7.98 45.06 14.95
CA PRO A 421 8.04 45.70 16.26
C PRO A 421 6.81 45.31 17.10
N ALA A 422 7.02 44.93 18.36
CA ALA A 422 6.02 44.49 19.33
C ALA A 422 4.95 45.53 19.71
N GLY A 423 4.85 46.61 18.92
CA GLY A 423 4.01 47.81 19.22
C GLY A 423 2.70 47.94 18.42
N ALA A 424 2.33 46.95 17.54
CA ALA A 424 1.17 47.15 16.68
C ALA A 424 -0.21 46.64 17.24
N HIS A 425 -0.21 46.03 18.40
CA HIS A 425 -1.43 45.42 18.94
C HIS A 425 -2.15 46.19 20.07
N ASP A 426 -1.68 47.42 20.40
CA ASP A 426 -2.34 48.21 21.45
C ASP A 426 -2.81 49.56 20.89
N ARG A 427 -3.81 49.53 20.00
CA ARG A 427 -4.70 50.66 19.71
C ARG A 427 -6.16 50.18 19.71
N SER A 428 -6.65 49.80 20.89
CA SER A 428 -8.09 49.78 21.14
C SER A 428 -8.56 51.25 21.17
N PRO A 429 -9.59 51.64 20.38
CA PRO A 429 -10.19 52.98 20.56
C PRO A 429 -10.93 53.02 21.91
N VAL A 430 -10.39 53.79 22.85
CA VAL A 430 -11.11 54.20 24.05
C VAL A 430 -12.31 55.03 23.61
N HIS A 431 -13.50 54.43 23.65
CA HIS A 431 -14.74 55.17 23.60
C HIS A 431 -14.85 56.03 24.86
N ARG A 432 -14.62 57.32 24.67
CA ARG A 432 -15.18 58.35 25.60
C ARG A 432 -16.52 58.82 25.05
N GLY A 433 -17.53 58.77 25.89
CA GLY A 433 -18.83 59.34 25.66
C GLY A 433 -19.91 58.57 26.41
#